data_8eb4fa8515979eb4e5ee12a30fbfe2bc
#
_entry.id   8eb4fa8515979eb4e5ee12a30fbfe2bc
#
_cell.length_a   1.000
_cell.length_b   1.000
_cell.length_c   1.000
_cell.angle_alpha   90.00
_cell.angle_beta   90.00
_cell.angle_gamma   90.00
#
_symmetry.space_group_name_H-M   'P 1'
#
loop_
_entity.id
_entity.type
_entity.pdbx_description
1 polymer ?
#
loop_
_entity_poly.entity_id
_entity_poly.type
_entity_poly.pdbx_seq_one_letter_code
_entity_poly.pdbx_strand_id
1 'polypeptide(L)'
;EEVKLTKRAYGWPEDAHFLVPPRALEHMREAVDRGADAESEWHARFDAYRAAHPELAEQFDNALDGRLPSGWDAGLPSYDEADGPMATRKASGAALNAIADHLPWLLGGSADLAPSNNPLLEGSGDFGPEDYAGRNVRWGIREHVMAAASTGMALHGGLRPYAATFFVFTDYARPAIRLAALMRQPVIYVMTHDSIGLGEDGPTHQPIEHLAALRAMPGLRIIRPADANETVEAWREAIVRRDGPTMLVLTRQGVPVIRVDGPGRAIGLQLGAYILEDADDADPDLILVASGSEVALALEARRALIDSGVATRVVSMPSWEIFREQEAAYQHEVFPPDVPNRLAIEAGVSFGWREWVGDAGAVIGIDTFGASAPAGELFQQYGYSVDNVVAAAR
;
A
#
# COMPACT_ATOMS: atom_id res chain seq x y z
N GLU A 1 -32.93 -39.62 -18.29
CA GLU A 1 -32.67 -40.97 -18.82
C GLU A 1 -31.16 -41.16 -19.08
N GLU A 2 -30.49 -40.30 -19.83
CA GLU A 2 -29.07 -40.39 -20.17
C GLU A 2 -28.15 -40.50 -18.93
N VAL A 3 -28.44 -39.77 -17.85
CA VAL A 3 -27.69 -39.86 -16.59
C VAL A 3 -27.81 -41.26 -15.99
N LYS A 4 -28.97 -41.89 -16.04
CA LYS A 4 -29.18 -43.29 -15.56
C LYS A 4 -28.42 -44.30 -16.42
N LEU A 5 -28.43 -44.12 -17.74
CA LEU A 5 -27.68 -44.97 -18.65
C LEU A 5 -26.17 -44.87 -18.41
N THR A 6 -25.67 -43.66 -18.20
CA THR A 6 -24.27 -43.41 -17.87
C THR A 6 -23.88 -44.06 -16.54
N LYS A 7 -24.70 -43.90 -15.47
CA LYS A 7 -24.48 -44.57 -14.19
C LYS A 7 -24.44 -46.08 -14.33
N ARG A 8 -25.38 -46.65 -15.11
CA ARG A 8 -25.43 -48.11 -15.41
C ARG A 8 -24.14 -48.57 -16.08
N ALA A 9 -23.65 -47.82 -17.10
CA ALA A 9 -22.43 -48.15 -17.80
C ALA A 9 -21.18 -48.15 -16.89
N TYR A 10 -21.16 -47.33 -15.86
CA TYR A 10 -20.11 -47.31 -14.85
C TYR A 10 -20.34 -48.28 -13.65
N GLY A 11 -21.40 -49.09 -13.67
CA GLY A 11 -21.75 -49.94 -12.55
C GLY A 11 -22.20 -49.17 -11.30
N TRP A 12 -22.71 -47.98 -11.48
CA TRP A 12 -23.16 -47.08 -10.41
C TRP A 12 -24.70 -47.23 -10.20
N PRO A 13 -25.23 -47.18 -8.97
CA PRO A 13 -26.67 -47.19 -8.75
C PRO A 13 -27.38 -46.05 -9.48
N GLU A 14 -28.38 -46.38 -10.34
CA GLU A 14 -29.01 -45.44 -11.26
C GLU A 14 -29.72 -44.26 -10.54
N ASP A 15 -30.36 -44.55 -9.42
CA ASP A 15 -31.16 -43.58 -8.67
C ASP A 15 -30.37 -42.92 -7.51
N ALA A 16 -29.10 -43.28 -7.33
CA ALA A 16 -28.27 -42.69 -6.29
C ALA A 16 -27.88 -41.22 -6.64
N HIS A 17 -28.07 -40.35 -5.69
CA HIS A 17 -27.59 -38.97 -5.75
C HIS A 17 -26.50 -38.76 -4.68
N PHE A 18 -25.39 -38.13 -5.08
CA PHE A 18 -24.24 -37.87 -4.18
C PHE A 18 -23.77 -39.11 -3.38
N LEU A 19 -23.83 -40.27 -4.01
CA LEU A 19 -23.41 -41.52 -3.38
C LEU A 19 -21.89 -41.52 -3.11
N VAL A 20 -21.53 -41.65 -1.85
CA VAL A 20 -20.15 -41.99 -1.46
C VAL A 20 -20.14 -43.47 -1.09
N PRO A 21 -19.38 -44.34 -1.79
CA PRO A 21 -19.29 -45.74 -1.45
C PRO A 21 -18.77 -45.91 -0.01
N PRO A 22 -19.38 -46.79 0.82
CA PRO A 22 -18.99 -46.95 2.21
C PRO A 22 -17.48 -47.20 2.40
N ARG A 23 -16.90 -48.06 1.57
CA ARG A 23 -15.47 -48.38 1.62
C ARG A 23 -14.58 -47.16 1.33
N ALA A 24 -15.01 -46.30 0.40
CA ALA A 24 -14.28 -45.02 0.12
C ALA A 24 -14.39 -44.06 1.30
N LEU A 25 -15.58 -43.97 1.93
CA LEU A 25 -15.80 -43.16 3.12
C LEU A 25 -14.97 -43.65 4.31
N GLU A 26 -14.94 -44.93 4.56
CA GLU A 26 -14.13 -45.57 5.64
C GLU A 26 -12.65 -45.24 5.43
N HIS A 27 -12.12 -45.48 4.22
CA HIS A 27 -10.71 -45.17 3.90
C HIS A 27 -10.37 -43.69 4.08
N MET A 28 -11.23 -42.78 3.59
CA MET A 28 -11.01 -41.35 3.76
C MET A 28 -11.08 -40.88 5.21
N ARG A 29 -11.93 -41.53 6.02
CA ARG A 29 -12.04 -41.22 7.46
C ARG A 29 -10.85 -41.67 8.29
N GLU A 30 -10.07 -42.65 7.86
CA GLU A 30 -8.79 -42.99 8.50
C GLU A 30 -7.84 -41.79 8.60
N ALA A 31 -8.02 -40.78 7.73
CA ALA A 31 -7.24 -39.53 7.79
C ALA A 31 -7.52 -38.71 9.07
N VAL A 32 -8.69 -38.85 9.67
CA VAL A 32 -9.07 -38.15 10.90
C VAL A 32 -8.22 -38.64 12.08
N ASP A 33 -8.12 -39.97 12.25
CA ASP A 33 -7.33 -40.56 13.32
C ASP A 33 -5.84 -40.30 13.15
N ARG A 34 -5.31 -40.47 11.91
CA ARG A 34 -3.92 -40.14 11.61
C ARG A 34 -3.61 -38.64 11.81
N GLY A 35 -4.58 -37.76 11.50
CA GLY A 35 -4.45 -36.32 11.71
C GLY A 35 -4.42 -35.98 13.20
N ALA A 36 -5.30 -36.55 13.99
CA ALA A 36 -5.36 -36.34 15.43
C ALA A 36 -4.08 -36.81 16.15
N ASP A 37 -3.54 -37.96 15.74
CA ASP A 37 -2.27 -38.49 16.28
C ASP A 37 -1.10 -37.54 15.93
N ALA A 38 -1.02 -37.11 14.66
CA ALA A 38 0.02 -36.18 14.20
C ALA A 38 -0.07 -34.81 14.89
N GLU A 39 -1.27 -34.28 15.10
CA GLU A 39 -1.51 -33.02 15.82
C GLU A 39 -1.08 -33.16 17.29
N SER A 40 -1.46 -34.26 17.96
CA SER A 40 -1.06 -34.51 19.34
C SER A 40 0.46 -34.62 19.51
N GLU A 41 1.13 -35.31 18.58
CA GLU A 41 2.60 -35.39 18.56
C GLU A 41 3.26 -34.04 18.33
N TRP A 42 2.71 -33.23 17.41
CA TRP A 42 3.20 -31.87 17.13
C TRP A 42 3.08 -30.99 18.37
N HIS A 43 1.93 -30.99 19.07
CA HIS A 43 1.74 -30.21 20.28
C HIS A 43 2.75 -30.59 21.37
N ALA A 44 2.94 -31.90 21.60
CA ALA A 44 3.93 -32.35 22.58
C ALA A 44 5.35 -31.88 22.27
N ARG A 45 5.74 -31.90 20.97
CA ARG A 45 7.04 -31.39 20.54
C ARG A 45 7.15 -29.88 20.71
N PHE A 46 6.08 -29.12 20.35
CA PHE A 46 6.07 -27.67 20.46
C PHE A 46 6.07 -27.20 21.91
N ASP A 47 5.40 -27.89 22.82
CA ASP A 47 5.45 -27.62 24.26
C ASP A 47 6.87 -27.82 24.83
N ALA A 48 7.54 -28.88 24.41
CA ALA A 48 8.96 -29.10 24.77
C ALA A 48 9.88 -28.00 24.18
N TYR A 49 9.63 -27.57 22.93
CA TYR A 49 10.37 -26.48 22.29
C TYR A 49 10.12 -25.14 23.03
N ARG A 50 8.89 -24.85 23.41
CA ARG A 50 8.51 -23.66 24.18
C ARG A 50 9.21 -23.61 25.54
N ALA A 51 9.32 -24.74 26.20
CA ALA A 51 10.04 -24.82 27.47
C ALA A 51 11.55 -24.58 27.31
N ALA A 52 12.14 -25.03 26.20
CA ALA A 52 13.58 -24.87 25.91
C ALA A 52 13.92 -23.51 25.30
N HIS A 53 13.02 -22.92 24.50
CA HIS A 53 13.23 -21.71 23.71
C HIS A 53 12.01 -20.78 23.76
N PRO A 54 11.70 -20.18 24.93
CA PRO A 54 10.45 -19.42 25.12
C PRO A 54 10.31 -18.22 24.18
N GLU A 55 11.38 -17.46 23.94
CA GLU A 55 11.36 -16.30 23.07
C GLU A 55 11.09 -16.66 21.59
N LEU A 56 11.71 -17.74 21.10
CA LEU A 56 11.48 -18.21 19.73
C LEU A 56 10.08 -18.80 19.56
N ALA A 57 9.57 -19.47 20.59
CA ALA A 57 8.20 -19.99 20.57
C ALA A 57 7.17 -18.84 20.57
N GLU A 58 7.41 -17.76 21.33
CA GLU A 58 6.58 -16.56 21.29
C GLU A 58 6.61 -15.90 19.92
N GLN A 59 7.80 -15.76 19.30
CA GLN A 59 7.92 -15.24 17.94
C GLN A 59 7.13 -16.09 16.93
N PHE A 60 7.19 -17.42 17.05
CA PHE A 60 6.46 -18.34 16.19
C PHE A 60 4.94 -18.16 16.35
N ASP A 61 4.44 -18.12 17.59
CA ASP A 61 3.04 -17.86 17.88
C ASP A 61 2.59 -16.51 17.33
N ASN A 62 3.37 -15.46 17.58
CA ASN A 62 3.06 -14.11 17.07
C ASN A 62 3.00 -14.07 15.54
N ALA A 63 3.93 -14.74 14.86
CA ALA A 63 3.97 -14.81 13.41
C ALA A 63 2.73 -15.53 12.84
N LEU A 64 2.35 -16.67 13.40
CA LEU A 64 1.16 -17.45 12.98
C LEU A 64 -0.14 -16.69 13.25
N ASP A 65 -0.28 -16.12 14.45
CA ASP A 65 -1.47 -15.35 14.84
C ASP A 65 -1.48 -13.94 14.21
N GLY A 66 -0.34 -13.52 13.64
CA GLY A 66 -0.09 -12.17 13.10
C GLY A 66 -0.18 -11.10 14.17
N ARG A 67 0.18 -11.43 15.41
CA ARG A 67 0.30 -10.44 16.49
C ARG A 67 1.59 -9.67 16.34
N LEU A 68 1.53 -8.37 16.60
CA LEU A 68 2.70 -7.51 16.61
C LEU A 68 3.30 -7.49 18.03
N PRO A 69 4.63 -7.65 18.18
CA PRO A 69 5.28 -7.54 19.48
C PRO A 69 5.15 -6.13 20.05
N SER A 70 5.17 -5.99 21.35
CA SER A 70 5.18 -4.67 21.98
C SER A 70 6.42 -3.88 21.53
N GLY A 71 6.23 -2.62 21.14
CA GLY A 71 7.32 -1.74 20.71
C GLY A 71 7.89 -2.07 19.32
N TRP A 72 7.19 -2.83 18.50
CA TRP A 72 7.61 -3.17 17.13
C TRP A 72 7.91 -1.94 16.26
N ASP A 73 7.35 -0.80 16.61
CA ASP A 73 7.42 0.48 15.91
C ASP A 73 8.30 1.53 16.63
N ALA A 74 8.93 1.16 17.73
CA ALA A 74 9.72 2.08 18.55
C ALA A 74 10.97 2.61 17.84
N GLY A 75 11.49 1.89 16.85
CA GLY A 75 12.65 2.28 16.05
C GLY A 75 12.32 3.06 14.78
N LEU A 76 11.06 3.37 14.51
CA LEU A 76 10.68 4.10 13.31
C LEU A 76 11.30 5.50 13.26
N PRO A 77 11.89 5.90 12.12
CA PRO A 77 12.53 7.20 11.99
C PRO A 77 11.51 8.35 12.01
N SER A 78 11.99 9.53 12.37
CA SER A 78 11.28 10.80 12.25
C SER A 78 12.20 11.79 11.57
N TYR A 79 11.66 12.65 10.75
CA TYR A 79 12.40 13.60 9.91
C TYR A 79 11.95 15.02 10.17
N ASP A 80 12.88 15.96 10.01
CA ASP A 80 12.60 17.40 10.06
C ASP A 80 13.14 18.14 8.81
N GLU A 81 12.86 19.43 8.70
CA GLU A 81 13.29 20.22 7.54
C GLU A 81 14.82 20.25 7.37
N ALA A 82 15.60 20.08 8.44
CA ALA A 82 17.06 20.08 8.38
C ALA A 82 17.62 18.82 7.70
N ASP A 83 16.85 17.74 7.61
CA ASP A 83 17.21 16.54 6.86
C ASP A 83 17.20 16.79 5.32
N GLY A 84 16.58 17.88 4.91
CA GLY A 84 16.47 18.28 3.50
C GLY A 84 15.50 17.42 2.70
N PRO A 85 15.35 17.68 1.38
CA PRO A 85 14.47 16.94 0.53
C PRO A 85 14.83 15.45 0.45
N MET A 86 13.85 14.58 0.67
CA MET A 86 14.04 13.13 0.66
C MET A 86 13.05 12.44 -0.28
N ALA A 87 13.53 11.48 -1.07
CA ALA A 87 12.63 10.64 -1.86
C ALA A 87 11.87 9.68 -0.92
N THR A 88 10.55 9.57 -1.07
CA THR A 88 9.75 8.72 -0.17
C THR A 88 10.15 7.25 -0.26
N ARG A 89 10.69 6.78 -1.41
CA ARG A 89 11.29 5.43 -1.49
C ARG A 89 12.48 5.22 -0.55
N LYS A 90 13.26 6.28 -0.23
CA LYS A 90 14.39 6.18 0.72
C LYS A 90 13.88 6.14 2.16
N ALA A 91 12.93 7.00 2.51
CA ALA A 91 12.24 6.97 3.80
C ALA A 91 11.57 5.60 4.02
N SER A 92 10.98 5.03 2.96
CA SER A 92 10.40 3.67 2.98
C SER A 92 11.44 2.59 3.31
N GLY A 93 12.64 2.64 2.71
CA GLY A 93 13.72 1.71 3.02
C GLY A 93 14.16 1.80 4.49
N ALA A 94 14.27 3.01 5.02
CA ALA A 94 14.62 3.23 6.42
C ALA A 94 13.53 2.70 7.38
N ALA A 95 12.26 2.99 7.10
CA ALA A 95 11.13 2.49 7.90
C ALA A 95 11.03 0.96 7.84
N LEU A 96 11.18 0.37 6.64
CA LEU A 96 11.18 -1.08 6.44
C LEU A 96 12.26 -1.76 7.31
N ASN A 97 13.47 -1.23 7.31
CA ASN A 97 14.58 -1.80 8.10
C ASN A 97 14.34 -1.67 9.61
N ALA A 98 13.87 -0.51 10.07
CA ALA A 98 13.51 -0.32 11.48
C ALA A 98 12.42 -1.31 11.94
N ILE A 99 11.41 -1.58 11.11
CA ILE A 99 10.38 -2.59 11.39
C ILE A 99 10.96 -4.00 11.38
N ALA A 100 11.83 -4.32 10.43
CA ALA A 100 12.39 -5.65 10.25
C ALA A 100 13.26 -6.11 11.44
N ASP A 101 13.83 -5.20 12.20
CA ASP A 101 14.58 -5.49 13.43
C ASP A 101 13.68 -6.10 14.52
N HIS A 102 12.38 -5.78 14.49
CA HIS A 102 11.39 -6.27 15.47
C HIS A 102 10.46 -7.37 14.92
N LEU A 103 10.44 -7.55 13.60
CA LEU A 103 9.56 -8.50 12.91
C LEU A 103 10.39 -9.50 12.09
N PRO A 104 10.97 -10.54 12.71
CA PRO A 104 11.83 -11.51 12.00
C PRO A 104 11.10 -12.30 10.91
N TRP A 105 9.78 -12.34 10.92
CA TRP A 105 8.94 -12.95 9.87
C TRP A 105 8.57 -12.01 8.71
N LEU A 106 9.06 -10.77 8.73
CA LEU A 106 8.96 -9.84 7.59
C LEU A 106 10.03 -10.21 6.56
N LEU A 107 9.62 -10.54 5.34
CA LEU A 107 10.53 -10.86 4.24
C LEU A 107 9.95 -10.42 2.90
N GLY A 108 10.81 -10.21 1.93
CA GLY A 108 10.38 -9.83 0.59
C GLY A 108 11.53 -9.40 -0.29
N GLY A 109 11.24 -8.59 -1.28
CA GLY A 109 12.27 -8.10 -2.20
C GLY A 109 11.68 -7.48 -3.45
N SER A 110 12.53 -7.25 -4.46
CA SER A 110 12.15 -6.56 -5.68
C SER A 110 12.24 -7.45 -6.91
N ALA A 111 11.45 -7.11 -7.93
CA ALA A 111 11.53 -7.67 -9.27
C ALA A 111 12.73 -7.07 -10.04
N ASP A 112 13.94 -7.42 -9.60
CA ASP A 112 15.24 -7.00 -10.16
C ASP A 112 15.54 -5.49 -10.12
N LEU A 113 14.86 -4.75 -9.24
CA LEU A 113 14.97 -3.29 -9.10
C LEU A 113 15.38 -2.86 -7.68
N ALA A 114 16.01 -3.76 -6.90
CA ALA A 114 16.32 -3.50 -5.50
C ALA A 114 17.13 -2.20 -5.25
N PRO A 115 18.15 -1.85 -6.03
CA PRO A 115 18.86 -0.58 -5.83
C PRO A 115 17.99 0.66 -6.06
N SER A 116 16.96 0.53 -6.90
CA SER A 116 16.05 1.62 -7.23
C SER A 116 14.84 1.71 -6.32
N ASN A 117 14.32 0.58 -5.83
CA ASN A 117 13.15 0.54 -4.94
C ASN A 117 13.51 0.68 -3.45
N ASN A 118 14.77 0.44 -3.06
CA ASN A 118 15.29 0.38 -1.68
C ASN A 118 14.54 -0.60 -0.74
N PRO A 119 14.19 -1.82 -1.17
CA PRO A 119 13.43 -2.77 -0.36
C PRO A 119 14.32 -3.78 0.35
N LEU A 120 15.64 -3.63 0.36
CA LEU A 120 16.54 -4.60 0.98
C LEU A 120 16.53 -4.49 2.49
N LEU A 121 16.42 -5.63 3.15
CA LEU A 121 16.66 -5.77 4.58
C LEU A 121 18.15 -5.85 4.83
N GLU A 122 18.70 -4.80 5.41
CA GLU A 122 20.12 -4.68 5.73
C GLU A 122 20.52 -5.76 6.74
N GLY A 123 21.72 -6.33 6.56
CA GLY A 123 22.20 -7.42 7.44
C GLY A 123 21.46 -8.76 7.28
N SER A 124 20.39 -8.83 6.48
CA SER A 124 19.73 -10.09 6.13
C SER A 124 20.25 -10.62 4.81
N GLY A 125 20.65 -11.88 4.76
CA GLY A 125 21.09 -12.55 3.54
C GLY A 125 19.98 -12.72 2.51
N ASP A 126 20.34 -13.20 1.33
CA ASP A 126 19.38 -13.59 0.30
C ASP A 126 18.76 -14.96 0.66
N PHE A 127 17.44 -15.06 0.57
CA PHE A 127 16.74 -16.34 0.72
C PHE A 127 16.98 -17.24 -0.49
N GLY A 128 17.55 -18.39 -0.27
CA GLY A 128 17.87 -19.32 -1.36
C GLY A 128 18.29 -20.72 -0.89
N PRO A 129 18.62 -21.63 -1.81
CA PRO A 129 18.97 -23.01 -1.47
C PRO A 129 20.19 -23.16 -0.56
N GLU A 130 21.07 -22.19 -0.57
CA GLU A 130 22.29 -22.17 0.24
C GLU A 130 22.09 -21.56 1.63
N ASP A 131 21.06 -20.68 1.77
CA ASP A 131 20.72 -20.03 3.03
C ASP A 131 19.19 -19.72 3.10
N TYR A 132 18.47 -20.58 3.83
CA TYR A 132 17.04 -20.38 4.09
C TYR A 132 16.76 -19.41 5.24
N ALA A 133 17.79 -18.88 5.93
CA ALA A 133 17.62 -17.86 6.95
C ALA A 133 17.61 -16.43 6.37
N GLY A 134 18.01 -16.27 5.11
CA GLY A 134 17.93 -15.00 4.40
C GLY A 134 16.48 -14.52 4.27
N ARG A 135 16.29 -13.20 4.31
CA ARG A 135 14.97 -12.57 4.20
C ARG A 135 14.79 -11.73 2.94
N ASN A 136 15.85 -11.54 2.15
CA ASN A 136 15.79 -10.86 0.87
C ASN A 136 15.49 -11.87 -0.26
N VAL A 137 14.33 -11.74 -0.91
CA VAL A 137 13.94 -12.62 -2.01
C VAL A 137 14.26 -11.96 -3.35
N ARG A 138 15.11 -12.60 -4.16
CA ARG A 138 15.49 -12.12 -5.49
C ARG A 138 14.52 -12.64 -6.54
N TRP A 139 13.46 -11.88 -6.82
CA TRP A 139 12.39 -12.32 -7.73
C TRP A 139 12.78 -12.36 -9.20
N GLY A 140 13.81 -11.59 -9.61
CA GLY A 140 14.08 -11.32 -11.02
C GLY A 140 12.96 -10.51 -11.67
N ILE A 141 12.98 -10.34 -12.98
CA ILE A 141 11.96 -9.60 -13.75
C ILE A 141 10.70 -10.48 -13.89
N ARG A 142 9.93 -10.61 -12.79
CA ARG A 142 8.77 -11.52 -12.69
C ARG A 142 7.70 -10.97 -11.75
N GLU A 143 7.14 -9.82 -12.06
CA GLU A 143 6.19 -9.08 -11.20
C GLU A 143 4.95 -9.89 -10.84
N HIS A 144 4.40 -10.63 -11.81
CA HIS A 144 3.25 -11.50 -11.55
C HIS A 144 3.58 -12.61 -10.56
N VAL A 145 4.70 -13.30 -10.77
CA VAL A 145 5.14 -14.39 -9.88
C VAL A 145 5.46 -13.85 -8.48
N MET A 146 6.14 -12.72 -8.40
CA MET A 146 6.45 -12.04 -7.13
C MET A 146 5.17 -11.76 -6.33
N ALA A 147 4.18 -11.14 -6.96
CA ALA A 147 2.91 -10.81 -6.29
C ALA A 147 2.10 -12.07 -5.93
N ALA A 148 2.06 -13.08 -6.82
CA ALA A 148 1.36 -14.33 -6.59
C ALA A 148 2.01 -15.16 -5.47
N ALA A 149 3.34 -15.29 -5.47
CA ALA A 149 4.08 -16.01 -4.44
C ALA A 149 3.96 -15.32 -3.08
N SER A 150 4.04 -13.97 -3.04
CA SER A 150 3.79 -13.21 -1.80
C SER A 150 2.39 -13.47 -1.25
N THR A 151 1.38 -13.58 -2.12
CA THR A 151 0.02 -13.96 -1.72
C THR A 151 -0.01 -15.38 -1.14
N GLY A 152 0.70 -16.34 -1.77
CA GLY A 152 0.81 -17.71 -1.28
C GLY A 152 1.50 -17.79 0.09
N MET A 153 2.54 -16.99 0.32
CA MET A 153 3.21 -16.89 1.62
C MET A 153 2.27 -16.35 2.70
N ALA A 154 1.49 -15.30 2.39
CA ALA A 154 0.50 -14.76 3.33
C ALA A 154 -0.61 -15.78 3.65
N LEU A 155 -1.09 -16.53 2.65
CA LEU A 155 -2.08 -17.59 2.81
C LEU A 155 -1.58 -18.76 3.67
N HIS A 156 -0.30 -19.12 3.54
CA HIS A 156 0.30 -20.16 4.37
C HIS A 156 0.35 -19.74 5.84
N GLY A 157 0.50 -18.45 6.12
CA GLY A 157 0.69 -17.92 7.47
C GLY A 157 2.13 -17.98 7.96
N GLY A 158 2.40 -17.31 9.09
CA GLY A 158 3.72 -17.26 9.70
C GLY A 158 4.71 -16.29 9.04
N LEU A 159 4.30 -15.60 7.97
CA LEU A 159 5.12 -14.64 7.25
C LEU A 159 4.34 -13.35 6.97
N ARG A 160 5.06 -12.23 6.96
CA ARG A 160 4.57 -10.93 6.49
C ARG A 160 5.30 -10.57 5.19
N PRO A 161 4.78 -10.92 4.02
CA PRO A 161 5.47 -10.69 2.77
C PRO A 161 5.33 -9.24 2.27
N TYR A 162 6.39 -8.71 1.68
CA TYR A 162 6.35 -7.51 0.87
C TYR A 162 6.95 -7.76 -0.53
N ALA A 163 6.50 -6.96 -1.51
CA ALA A 163 6.91 -7.09 -2.90
C ALA A 163 7.13 -5.70 -3.52
N ALA A 164 8.26 -5.48 -4.17
CA ALA A 164 8.65 -4.19 -4.69
C ALA A 164 8.93 -4.20 -6.19
N THR A 165 8.48 -3.16 -6.89
CA THR A 165 8.81 -2.88 -8.28
C THR A 165 8.52 -1.40 -8.60
N PHE A 166 8.73 -0.95 -9.85
CA PHE A 166 8.23 0.34 -10.28
C PHE A 166 6.70 0.31 -10.40
N PHE A 167 6.07 1.43 -10.12
CA PHE A 167 4.61 1.50 -10.07
C PHE A 167 3.94 1.17 -11.41
N VAL A 168 4.54 1.59 -12.53
CA VAL A 168 4.06 1.25 -13.88
C VAL A 168 4.01 -0.26 -14.11
N PHE A 169 4.89 -1.05 -13.49
CA PHE A 169 4.92 -2.50 -13.66
C PHE A 169 3.85 -3.24 -12.85
N THR A 170 3.00 -2.52 -12.14
CA THR A 170 1.74 -3.09 -11.65
C THR A 170 0.88 -3.63 -12.79
N ASP A 171 1.04 -3.17 -14.02
CA ASP A 171 0.38 -3.72 -15.20
C ASP A 171 0.67 -5.22 -15.37
N TYR A 172 1.91 -5.66 -15.08
CA TYR A 172 2.27 -7.08 -15.10
C TYR A 172 1.80 -7.84 -13.84
N ALA A 173 1.77 -7.18 -12.69
CA ALA A 173 1.38 -7.79 -11.41
C ALA A 173 -0.13 -7.74 -11.13
N ARG A 174 -0.90 -6.91 -11.84
CA ARG A 174 -2.30 -6.57 -11.53
C ARG A 174 -3.21 -7.77 -11.27
N PRO A 175 -3.19 -8.87 -12.05
CA PRO A 175 -4.07 -10.01 -11.77
C PRO A 175 -3.75 -10.67 -10.43
N ALA A 176 -2.47 -10.76 -10.04
CA ALA A 176 -2.05 -11.33 -8.78
C ALA A 176 -2.39 -10.41 -7.59
N ILE A 177 -2.22 -9.09 -7.74
CA ILE A 177 -2.64 -8.08 -6.75
C ILE A 177 -4.15 -8.18 -6.52
N ARG A 178 -4.93 -8.34 -7.61
CA ARG A 178 -6.39 -8.50 -7.52
C ARG A 178 -6.79 -9.75 -6.74
N LEU A 179 -6.07 -10.85 -6.89
CA LEU A 179 -6.31 -12.06 -6.12
C LEU A 179 -5.96 -11.88 -4.64
N ALA A 180 -4.87 -11.19 -4.31
CA ALA A 180 -4.55 -10.84 -2.94
C ALA A 180 -5.69 -10.03 -2.28
N ALA A 181 -6.23 -9.04 -2.98
CA ALA A 181 -7.36 -8.24 -2.52
C ALA A 181 -8.63 -9.08 -2.34
N LEU A 182 -8.98 -9.92 -3.34
CA LEU A 182 -10.14 -10.81 -3.30
C LEU A 182 -10.07 -11.81 -2.13
N MET A 183 -8.87 -12.34 -1.87
CA MET A 183 -8.61 -13.29 -0.78
C MET A 183 -8.28 -12.59 0.56
N ARG A 184 -8.32 -11.25 0.61
CA ARG A 184 -8.02 -10.44 1.79
C ARG A 184 -6.66 -10.76 2.41
N GLN A 185 -5.63 -10.95 1.56
CA GLN A 185 -4.31 -11.31 2.04
C GLN A 185 -3.45 -10.06 2.33
N PRO A 186 -2.79 -10.02 3.49
CA PRO A 186 -2.07 -8.84 3.95
C PRO A 186 -0.67 -8.72 3.31
N VAL A 187 -0.61 -8.64 1.99
CA VAL A 187 0.64 -8.39 1.25
C VAL A 187 0.92 -6.88 1.21
N ILE A 188 2.17 -6.49 1.41
CA ILE A 188 2.61 -5.10 1.28
C ILE A 188 3.27 -4.93 -0.09
N TYR A 189 2.73 -4.04 -0.93
CA TYR A 189 3.29 -3.70 -2.21
C TYR A 189 4.05 -2.37 -2.12
N VAL A 190 5.36 -2.38 -2.40
CA VAL A 190 6.22 -1.20 -2.37
C VAL A 190 6.46 -0.76 -3.82
N MET A 191 5.64 0.18 -4.29
CA MET A 191 5.62 0.63 -5.68
C MET A 191 6.27 2.00 -5.79
N THR A 192 7.45 2.07 -6.40
CA THR A 192 8.21 3.32 -6.53
C THR A 192 8.11 3.91 -7.94
N HIS A 193 8.63 5.12 -8.14
CA HIS A 193 8.54 5.83 -9.42
C HIS A 193 7.08 6.14 -9.76
N ASP A 194 6.42 6.87 -8.85
CA ASP A 194 4.98 7.06 -8.72
C ASP A 194 4.34 7.93 -9.80
N SER A 195 5.10 8.74 -10.53
CA SER A 195 4.56 9.78 -11.44
C SER A 195 5.58 10.19 -12.51
N ILE A 196 5.23 11.21 -13.32
CA ILE A 196 6.14 11.88 -14.25
C ILE A 196 7.41 12.43 -13.56
N GLY A 197 7.37 12.61 -12.24
CA GLY A 197 8.49 13.04 -11.41
C GLY A 197 9.69 12.08 -11.41
N LEU A 198 9.55 10.86 -11.96
CA LEU A 198 10.68 9.97 -12.19
C LEU A 198 11.64 10.49 -13.27
N GLY A 199 11.14 11.32 -14.22
CA GLY A 199 11.95 12.09 -15.13
C GLY A 199 12.28 11.40 -16.46
N GLU A 200 13.56 11.32 -16.76
CA GLU A 200 14.11 11.01 -18.10
C GLU A 200 13.84 9.61 -18.62
N ASP A 201 13.50 8.65 -17.76
CA ASP A 201 13.10 7.29 -18.16
C ASP A 201 11.87 7.32 -19.10
N GLY A 202 11.07 8.38 -19.02
CA GLY A 202 10.06 8.73 -19.99
C GLY A 202 8.75 7.93 -19.90
N PRO A 203 7.89 8.02 -20.93
CA PRO A 203 6.50 7.53 -20.89
C PRO A 203 6.34 6.05 -20.60
N THR A 204 7.32 5.22 -20.96
CA THR A 204 7.27 3.77 -20.72
C THR A 204 7.43 3.40 -19.24
N HIS A 205 7.88 4.34 -18.41
CA HIS A 205 8.09 4.16 -16.98
C HIS A 205 7.21 5.07 -16.13
N GLN A 206 6.56 6.07 -16.73
CA GLN A 206 5.71 7.06 -16.05
C GLN A 206 4.26 6.57 -15.93
N PRO A 207 3.80 6.22 -14.73
CA PRO A 207 2.40 5.85 -14.50
C PRO A 207 1.50 7.09 -14.62
N ILE A 208 0.41 6.97 -15.33
CA ILE A 208 -0.61 8.00 -15.50
C ILE A 208 -1.95 7.53 -14.92
N GLU A 209 -2.52 6.47 -15.50
CA GLU A 209 -3.83 5.91 -15.12
C GLU A 209 -3.77 4.95 -13.92
N HIS A 210 -2.60 4.55 -13.51
CA HIS A 210 -2.38 3.46 -12.54
C HIS A 210 -3.04 3.72 -11.18
N LEU A 211 -2.93 4.95 -10.65
CA LEU A 211 -3.60 5.31 -9.40
C LEU A 211 -5.12 5.11 -9.49
N ALA A 212 -5.76 5.72 -10.49
CA ALA A 212 -7.20 5.61 -10.67
C ALA A 212 -7.65 4.17 -10.93
N ALA A 213 -6.90 3.45 -11.79
CA ALA A 213 -7.20 2.07 -12.14
C ALA A 213 -7.07 1.09 -10.96
N LEU A 214 -6.14 1.35 -10.03
CA LEU A 214 -5.93 0.51 -8.85
C LEU A 214 -6.84 0.93 -7.70
N ARG A 215 -7.16 2.22 -7.52
CA ARG A 215 -8.20 2.70 -6.59
C ARG A 215 -9.58 2.13 -6.90
N ALA A 216 -9.83 1.73 -8.14
CA ALA A 216 -11.05 1.02 -8.52
C ALA A 216 -11.08 -0.45 -8.07
N MET A 217 -10.01 -1.00 -7.51
CA MET A 217 -9.92 -2.41 -7.09
C MET A 217 -10.42 -2.58 -5.66
N PRO A 218 -11.57 -3.26 -5.43
CA PRO A 218 -12.10 -3.46 -4.09
C PRO A 218 -11.11 -4.18 -3.17
N GLY A 219 -10.96 -3.69 -1.95
CA GLY A 219 -10.13 -4.32 -0.91
C GLY A 219 -8.62 -4.04 -1.04
N LEU A 220 -8.15 -3.40 -2.09
CA LEU A 220 -6.81 -2.85 -2.17
C LEU A 220 -6.79 -1.46 -1.49
N ARG A 221 -5.87 -1.26 -0.56
CA ARG A 221 -5.62 0.06 0.04
C ARG A 221 -4.38 0.66 -0.58
N ILE A 222 -4.50 1.88 -1.11
CA ILE A 222 -3.41 2.61 -1.72
C ILE A 222 -3.05 3.79 -0.83
N ILE A 223 -1.75 3.94 -0.56
CA ILE A 223 -1.23 5.07 0.22
C ILE A 223 -0.12 5.72 -0.61
N ARG A 224 -0.32 6.98 -0.98
CA ARG A 224 0.65 7.81 -1.69
C ARG A 224 1.09 8.96 -0.78
N PRO A 225 2.14 8.73 0.03
CA PRO A 225 2.57 9.68 1.04
C PRO A 225 3.22 10.92 0.44
N ALA A 226 3.00 12.08 1.07
CA ALA A 226 3.51 13.36 0.63
C ALA A 226 5.00 13.55 0.90
N ASP A 227 5.50 12.98 2.01
CA ASP A 227 6.87 13.17 2.47
C ASP A 227 7.42 11.95 3.25
N ALA A 228 8.57 12.13 3.87
CA ALA A 228 9.23 11.09 4.63
C ALA A 228 8.43 10.67 5.87
N ASN A 229 7.78 11.59 6.58
CA ASN A 229 7.02 11.28 7.79
C ASN A 229 5.69 10.57 7.46
N GLU A 230 4.96 11.04 6.44
CA GLU A 230 3.80 10.27 5.95
C GLU A 230 4.20 8.87 5.46
N THR A 231 5.41 8.71 4.91
CA THR A 231 5.91 7.38 4.49
C THR A 231 6.11 6.44 5.68
N VAL A 232 6.60 6.94 6.79
CA VAL A 232 6.75 6.15 8.04
C VAL A 232 5.38 5.71 8.54
N GLU A 233 4.40 6.61 8.57
CA GLU A 233 3.03 6.27 8.97
C GLU A 233 2.33 5.34 7.98
N ALA A 234 2.65 5.45 6.68
CA ALA A 234 2.16 4.52 5.67
C ALA A 234 2.66 3.08 5.90
N TRP A 235 3.90 2.91 6.34
CA TRP A 235 4.41 1.62 6.77
C TRP A 235 3.73 1.11 8.03
N ARG A 236 3.49 1.99 9.02
CA ARG A 236 2.74 1.64 10.24
C ARG A 236 1.37 1.08 9.87
N GLU A 237 0.62 1.80 9.03
CA GLU A 237 -0.69 1.39 8.54
C GLU A 237 -0.62 0.07 7.77
N ALA A 238 0.38 -0.09 6.88
CA ALA A 238 0.57 -1.31 6.11
C ALA A 238 0.86 -2.53 6.98
N ILE A 239 1.63 -2.40 8.06
CA ILE A 239 1.95 -3.50 8.98
C ILE A 239 0.75 -3.88 9.84
N VAL A 240 0.00 -2.91 10.34
CA VAL A 240 -1.17 -3.16 11.21
C VAL A 240 -2.32 -3.80 10.42
N ARG A 241 -2.51 -3.44 9.17
CA ARG A 241 -3.60 -3.98 8.34
C ARG A 241 -3.45 -5.46 8.05
N ARG A 242 -4.51 -6.25 8.29
CA ARG A 242 -4.53 -7.71 8.12
C ARG A 242 -5.63 -8.24 7.20
N ASP A 243 -6.58 -7.41 6.82
CA ASP A 243 -7.78 -7.79 6.07
C ASP A 243 -7.69 -7.55 4.57
N GLY A 244 -6.49 -7.27 4.07
CA GLY A 244 -6.24 -7.05 2.66
C GLY A 244 -4.86 -6.45 2.37
N PRO A 245 -4.49 -6.36 1.08
CA PRO A 245 -3.20 -5.82 0.69
C PRO A 245 -3.15 -4.29 0.81
N THR A 246 -1.97 -3.78 1.15
CA THR A 246 -1.66 -2.34 1.16
C THR A 246 -0.57 -2.05 0.13
N MET A 247 -0.77 -1.01 -0.66
CA MET A 247 0.18 -0.56 -1.68
C MET A 247 0.70 0.83 -1.31
N LEU A 248 2.01 0.93 -1.12
CA LEU A 248 2.73 2.18 -0.90
C LEU A 248 3.23 2.69 -2.25
N VAL A 249 2.79 3.88 -2.67
CA VAL A 249 3.14 4.49 -3.95
C VAL A 249 4.11 5.64 -3.70
N LEU A 250 5.37 5.47 -4.09
CA LEU A 250 6.50 6.22 -3.59
C LEU A 250 7.27 6.96 -4.68
N THR A 251 7.75 8.16 -4.37
CA THR A 251 8.51 9.00 -5.30
C THR A 251 9.92 8.46 -5.58
N ARG A 252 10.40 8.68 -6.81
CA ARG A 252 11.82 8.57 -7.16
C ARG A 252 12.59 9.82 -6.78
N GLN A 253 12.03 11.00 -7.05
CA GLN A 253 12.60 12.31 -6.73
C GLN A 253 12.50 12.63 -5.24
N GLY A 254 13.38 13.52 -4.76
CA GLY A 254 13.27 14.09 -3.43
C GLY A 254 12.07 15.04 -3.33
N VAL A 255 11.34 14.96 -2.23
CA VAL A 255 10.27 15.89 -1.85
C VAL A 255 10.64 16.58 -0.54
N PRO A 256 10.21 17.82 -0.29
CA PRO A 256 10.45 18.50 0.98
C PRO A 256 9.87 17.68 2.13
N VAL A 257 10.56 17.67 3.27
CA VAL A 257 9.94 17.24 4.53
C VAL A 257 8.97 18.34 4.96
N ILE A 258 7.71 17.99 5.08
CA ILE A 258 6.65 18.95 5.41
C ILE A 258 6.71 19.22 6.90
N ARG A 259 6.96 20.49 7.27
CA ARG A 259 6.93 20.89 8.67
C ARG A 259 5.53 20.72 9.21
N VAL A 260 5.49 20.07 10.34
CA VAL A 260 4.26 19.83 11.07
C VAL A 260 4.44 20.35 12.48
N ASP A 261 3.78 21.47 12.80
CA ASP A 261 3.79 22.01 14.16
C ASP A 261 2.95 21.12 15.10
N GLY A 262 3.63 20.42 15.99
CA GLY A 262 3.06 19.56 17.03
C GLY A 262 3.24 18.07 16.79
N PRO A 263 3.31 17.27 17.86
CA PRO A 263 3.39 15.82 17.74
C PRO A 263 2.06 15.31 17.17
N GLY A 264 2.07 14.78 15.96
CA GLY A 264 0.96 13.99 15.51
C GLY A 264 0.31 14.30 14.17
N ARG A 265 0.79 15.21 13.33
CA ARG A 265 0.12 15.48 12.04
C ARG A 265 0.33 14.39 11.00
N ALA A 266 1.50 13.74 10.90
CA ALA A 266 1.66 12.55 10.06
C ALA A 266 0.73 11.40 10.48
N ILE A 267 0.29 11.39 11.75
CA ILE A 267 -0.77 10.52 12.28
C ILE A 267 -2.11 10.75 11.53
N GLY A 268 -2.34 11.91 10.95
CA GLY A 268 -3.50 12.18 10.08
C GLY A 268 -3.60 11.24 8.89
N LEU A 269 -2.50 10.63 8.45
CA LEU A 269 -2.50 9.59 7.43
C LEU A 269 -3.43 8.42 7.79
N GLN A 270 -3.52 8.05 9.05
CA GLN A 270 -4.40 6.96 9.53
C GLN A 270 -5.89 7.26 9.31
N LEU A 271 -6.23 8.52 9.01
CA LEU A 271 -7.59 8.96 8.64
C LEU A 271 -7.78 9.03 7.11
N GLY A 272 -6.73 8.81 6.33
CA GLY A 272 -6.74 8.74 4.87
C GLY A 272 -6.73 10.09 4.16
N ALA A 273 -7.34 11.10 4.73
CA ALA A 273 -7.23 12.51 4.38
C ALA A 273 -7.34 13.36 5.64
N TYR A 274 -6.60 14.44 5.69
CA TYR A 274 -6.62 15.33 6.87
C TYR A 274 -6.27 16.77 6.48
N ILE A 275 -6.72 17.71 7.28
CA ILE A 275 -6.39 19.12 7.13
C ILE A 275 -4.91 19.30 7.51
N LEU A 276 -4.08 19.60 6.52
CA LEU A 276 -2.66 19.85 6.72
C LEU A 276 -2.40 21.28 7.17
N GLU A 277 -3.00 22.24 6.48
CA GLU A 277 -3.07 23.63 6.90
C GLU A 277 -4.48 24.18 6.66
N ASP A 278 -5.08 24.83 7.65
CA ASP A 278 -6.41 25.40 7.53
C ASP A 278 -6.37 26.84 7.00
N ALA A 279 -7.52 27.37 6.61
CA ALA A 279 -7.72 28.78 6.45
C ALA A 279 -7.59 29.46 7.81
N ASP A 280 -6.78 30.53 7.88
CA ASP A 280 -6.42 31.14 9.18
C ASP A 280 -7.65 31.40 10.07
N ASP A 281 -8.08 32.61 10.32
CA ASP A 281 -9.19 32.93 11.22
C ASP A 281 -10.59 32.91 10.54
N ALA A 282 -10.74 32.26 9.38
CA ALA A 282 -11.98 32.23 8.60
C ALA A 282 -12.36 30.82 8.14
N ASP A 283 -13.63 30.61 7.79
CA ASP A 283 -14.03 29.43 7.04
C ASP A 283 -13.35 29.44 5.65
N PRO A 284 -12.91 28.31 5.10
CA PRO A 284 -12.22 28.31 3.82
C PRO A 284 -13.14 28.68 2.65
N ASP A 285 -12.68 29.60 1.81
CA ASP A 285 -13.29 29.90 0.51
C ASP A 285 -12.96 28.83 -0.53
N LEU A 286 -11.81 28.17 -0.35
CA LEU A 286 -11.22 27.19 -1.26
C LEU A 286 -10.54 26.07 -0.50
N ILE A 287 -10.68 24.85 -1.00
CA ILE A 287 -9.91 23.68 -0.54
C ILE A 287 -8.98 23.21 -1.65
N LEU A 288 -7.67 23.22 -1.41
CA LEU A 288 -6.68 22.50 -2.21
C LEU A 288 -6.50 21.11 -1.63
N VAL A 289 -6.73 20.06 -2.43
CA VAL A 289 -6.50 18.68 -2.01
C VAL A 289 -5.45 18.02 -2.89
N ALA A 290 -4.45 17.39 -2.27
CA ALA A 290 -3.37 16.74 -3.00
C ALA A 290 -2.93 15.44 -2.34
N SER A 291 -2.24 14.59 -3.08
CA SER A 291 -1.54 13.40 -2.57
C SER A 291 -0.09 13.38 -3.06
N GLY A 292 0.78 12.68 -2.36
CA GLY A 292 2.16 12.51 -2.81
C GLY A 292 2.92 13.84 -2.94
N SER A 293 3.80 13.90 -3.92
CA SER A 293 4.70 15.06 -4.14
C SER A 293 3.96 16.38 -4.38
N GLU A 294 2.71 16.37 -4.79
CA GLU A 294 1.93 17.55 -5.10
C GLU A 294 1.39 18.30 -3.86
N VAL A 295 1.47 17.69 -2.68
CA VAL A 295 1.10 18.34 -1.42
C VAL A 295 1.99 19.55 -1.12
N ALA A 296 3.29 19.44 -1.39
CA ALA A 296 4.21 20.57 -1.25
C ALA A 296 3.82 21.74 -2.17
N LEU A 297 3.45 21.47 -3.41
CA LEU A 297 2.95 22.48 -4.36
C LEU A 297 1.65 23.12 -3.86
N ALA A 298 0.74 22.34 -3.29
CA ALA A 298 -0.50 22.88 -2.72
C ALA A 298 -0.23 23.86 -1.56
N LEU A 299 0.75 23.55 -0.69
CA LEU A 299 1.17 24.43 0.40
C LEU A 299 1.79 25.75 -0.12
N GLU A 300 2.62 25.67 -1.17
CA GLU A 300 3.18 26.86 -1.81
C GLU A 300 2.11 27.73 -2.46
N ALA A 301 1.17 27.11 -3.17
CA ALA A 301 0.05 27.81 -3.80
C ALA A 301 -0.90 28.44 -2.77
N ARG A 302 -1.14 27.78 -1.64
CA ARG A 302 -1.93 28.36 -0.52
C ARG A 302 -1.35 29.70 -0.07
N ARG A 303 -0.03 29.80 0.11
CA ARG A 303 0.61 31.06 0.53
C ARG A 303 0.27 32.19 -0.44
N ALA A 304 0.41 31.96 -1.75
CA ALA A 304 0.09 32.94 -2.77
C ALA A 304 -1.41 33.30 -2.84
N LEU A 305 -2.29 32.34 -2.57
CA LEU A 305 -3.75 32.54 -2.52
C LEU A 305 -4.14 33.39 -1.32
N ILE A 306 -3.61 33.09 -0.12
CA ILE A 306 -3.84 33.89 1.10
C ILE A 306 -3.34 35.33 0.92
N ASP A 307 -2.15 35.53 0.34
CA ASP A 307 -1.61 36.86 0.05
C ASP A 307 -2.52 37.65 -0.92
N SER A 308 -3.33 36.95 -1.73
CA SER A 308 -4.34 37.53 -2.60
C SER A 308 -5.74 37.67 -2.00
N GLY A 309 -5.90 37.30 -0.71
CA GLY A 309 -7.13 37.45 0.06
C GLY A 309 -8.11 36.26 -0.09
N VAL A 310 -7.67 35.08 -0.52
CA VAL A 310 -8.49 33.86 -0.63
C VAL A 310 -8.20 32.97 0.58
N ALA A 311 -9.17 32.78 1.47
CA ALA A 311 -9.04 31.89 2.61
C ALA A 311 -8.96 30.42 2.13
N THR A 312 -7.75 29.83 2.22
CA THR A 312 -7.45 28.55 1.59
C THR A 312 -7.03 27.48 2.59
N ARG A 313 -7.73 26.35 2.55
CA ARG A 313 -7.38 25.11 3.27
C ARG A 313 -6.55 24.21 2.36
N VAL A 314 -5.53 23.54 2.91
CA VAL A 314 -4.82 22.43 2.25
C VAL A 314 -5.14 21.12 2.94
N VAL A 315 -5.54 20.13 2.17
CA VAL A 315 -5.80 18.75 2.60
C VAL A 315 -4.77 17.84 1.98
N SER A 316 -4.00 17.11 2.83
CA SER A 316 -3.26 15.94 2.37
C SER A 316 -4.20 14.75 2.33
N MET A 317 -4.24 14.06 1.19
CA MET A 317 -5.13 12.90 0.95
C MET A 317 -4.35 11.69 0.46
N PRO A 318 -3.52 11.09 1.32
CA PRO A 318 -2.68 9.96 0.94
C PRO A 318 -3.46 8.69 0.59
N SER A 319 -4.67 8.48 1.11
CA SER A 319 -5.47 7.28 0.84
C SER A 319 -6.97 7.55 0.79
N TRP A 320 -7.55 7.36 -0.38
CA TRP A 320 -9.01 7.47 -0.57
C TRP A 320 -9.78 6.37 0.17
N GLU A 321 -9.21 5.16 0.22
CA GLU A 321 -9.85 3.99 0.81
C GLU A 321 -10.00 4.17 2.32
N ILE A 322 -8.94 4.63 3.00
CA ILE A 322 -8.98 4.91 4.44
C ILE A 322 -9.96 6.04 4.74
N PHE A 323 -9.97 7.10 3.92
CA PHE A 323 -10.86 8.23 4.15
C PHE A 323 -12.33 7.89 3.96
N ARG A 324 -12.67 7.02 3.00
CA ARG A 324 -14.04 6.50 2.82
C ARG A 324 -14.53 5.67 4.02
N GLU A 325 -13.63 5.07 4.78
CA GLU A 325 -13.94 4.30 6.00
C GLU A 325 -14.24 5.22 7.20
N GLN A 326 -13.94 6.53 7.11
CA GLN A 326 -14.21 7.47 8.21
C GLN A 326 -15.69 7.81 8.33
N GLU A 327 -16.10 8.22 9.55
CA GLU A 327 -17.44 8.70 9.79
C GLU A 327 -17.77 9.97 8.98
N ALA A 328 -19.02 10.11 8.54
CA ALA A 328 -19.46 11.25 7.74
C ALA A 328 -19.17 12.61 8.40
N ALA A 329 -19.20 12.67 9.74
CA ALA A 329 -18.88 13.88 10.49
C ALA A 329 -17.43 14.33 10.23
N TYR A 330 -16.47 13.39 10.26
CA TYR A 330 -15.07 13.68 9.96
C TYR A 330 -14.86 14.03 8.48
N GLN A 331 -15.53 13.30 7.57
CA GLN A 331 -15.46 13.64 6.15
C GLN A 331 -15.97 15.06 5.88
N HIS A 332 -17.04 15.49 6.56
CA HIS A 332 -17.57 16.85 6.48
C HIS A 332 -16.67 17.90 7.17
N GLU A 333 -15.90 17.53 8.18
CA GLU A 333 -14.90 18.41 8.77
C GLU A 333 -13.78 18.71 7.76
N VAL A 334 -13.28 17.67 7.07
CA VAL A 334 -12.22 17.83 6.07
C VAL A 334 -12.74 18.52 4.81
N PHE A 335 -13.92 18.11 4.32
CA PHE A 335 -14.59 18.64 3.13
C PHE A 335 -15.99 19.15 3.48
N PRO A 336 -16.13 20.35 4.08
CA PRO A 336 -17.44 20.91 4.39
C PRO A 336 -18.33 20.98 3.16
N PRO A 337 -19.62 20.57 3.25
CA PRO A 337 -20.54 20.57 2.11
C PRO A 337 -20.84 21.96 1.56
N ASP A 338 -20.74 22.97 2.40
CA ASP A 338 -20.94 24.39 2.07
C ASP A 338 -19.73 25.08 1.44
N VAL A 339 -18.59 24.34 1.32
CA VAL A 339 -17.38 24.77 0.58
C VAL A 339 -17.27 23.98 -0.73
N PRO A 340 -17.93 24.40 -1.80
CA PRO A 340 -17.94 23.69 -3.08
C PRO A 340 -16.68 23.94 -3.93
N ASN A 341 -15.94 25.01 -3.64
CA ASN A 341 -14.73 25.36 -4.37
C ASN A 341 -13.59 24.46 -3.92
N ARG A 342 -13.28 23.46 -4.72
CA ARG A 342 -12.22 22.46 -4.40
C ARG A 342 -11.38 22.24 -5.64
N LEU A 343 -10.06 22.22 -5.46
CA LEU A 343 -9.10 21.95 -6.51
C LEU A 343 -8.21 20.77 -6.11
N ALA A 344 -8.31 19.67 -6.86
CA ALA A 344 -7.42 18.54 -6.68
C ALA A 344 -6.14 18.71 -7.51
N ILE A 345 -5.01 18.27 -6.95
CA ILE A 345 -3.69 18.34 -7.58
C ILE A 345 -3.02 16.97 -7.41
N GLU A 346 -2.92 16.20 -8.49
CA GLU A 346 -2.26 14.89 -8.49
C GLU A 346 -1.62 14.59 -9.84
N ALA A 347 -0.33 14.21 -9.84
CA ALA A 347 0.40 13.85 -11.05
C ALA A 347 0.00 12.44 -11.53
N GLY A 348 -1.22 12.32 -11.99
CA GLY A 348 -1.90 11.16 -12.54
C GLY A 348 -3.15 11.59 -13.29
N VAL A 349 -3.89 10.62 -13.85
CA VAL A 349 -5.13 10.91 -14.58
C VAL A 349 -6.18 11.56 -13.68
N SER A 350 -6.90 12.54 -14.22
CA SER A 350 -7.95 13.29 -13.47
C SER A 350 -9.15 12.42 -13.05
N PHE A 351 -9.25 11.20 -13.63
CA PHE A 351 -10.36 10.29 -13.42
C PHE A 351 -10.52 9.88 -11.95
N GLY A 352 -11.73 10.03 -11.43
CA GLY A 352 -12.12 9.68 -10.07
C GLY A 352 -12.11 10.84 -9.07
N TRP A 353 -11.31 11.89 -9.30
CA TRP A 353 -11.25 13.05 -8.40
C TRP A 353 -12.57 13.81 -8.23
N ARG A 354 -13.50 13.63 -9.17
CA ARG A 354 -14.85 14.24 -9.09
C ARG A 354 -15.61 13.84 -7.81
N GLU A 355 -15.32 12.69 -7.25
CA GLU A 355 -15.88 12.23 -5.97
C GLU A 355 -15.58 13.23 -4.84
N TRP A 356 -14.39 13.80 -4.83
CA TRP A 356 -13.91 14.65 -3.74
C TRP A 356 -14.08 16.14 -4.02
N VAL A 357 -13.86 16.55 -5.26
CA VAL A 357 -14.00 17.97 -5.62
C VAL A 357 -15.43 18.37 -5.96
N GLY A 358 -16.31 17.43 -6.27
CA GLY A 358 -17.70 17.71 -6.65
C GLY A 358 -17.85 18.36 -8.02
N ASP A 359 -19.06 18.85 -8.31
CA ASP A 359 -19.41 19.41 -9.62
C ASP A 359 -18.84 20.81 -9.86
N ALA A 360 -18.63 21.59 -8.83
CA ALA A 360 -18.09 22.95 -8.89
C ALA A 360 -16.55 22.96 -8.85
N GLY A 361 -15.93 21.86 -8.44
CA GLY A 361 -14.48 21.77 -8.31
C GLY A 361 -13.75 21.45 -9.61
N ALA A 362 -12.42 21.56 -9.57
CA ALA A 362 -11.53 21.32 -10.70
C ALA A 362 -10.38 20.36 -10.32
N VAL A 363 -9.66 19.88 -11.32
CA VAL A 363 -8.52 18.94 -11.14
C VAL A 363 -7.37 19.38 -12.02
N ILE A 364 -6.18 19.52 -11.41
CA ILE A 364 -4.91 19.57 -12.12
C ILE A 364 -4.39 18.13 -12.14
N GLY A 365 -4.55 17.47 -13.28
CA GLY A 365 -4.14 16.08 -13.54
C GLY A 365 -3.45 15.97 -14.90
N ILE A 366 -3.10 14.74 -15.27
CA ILE A 366 -2.45 14.41 -16.55
C ILE A 366 -3.32 13.40 -17.28
N ASP A 367 -3.99 13.84 -18.35
CA ASP A 367 -4.88 13.00 -19.17
C ASP A 367 -4.23 12.58 -20.51
N THR A 368 -2.90 12.66 -20.58
CA THR A 368 -2.06 12.20 -21.69
C THR A 368 -0.87 11.44 -21.17
N PHE A 369 -0.17 10.70 -22.02
CA PHE A 369 1.10 10.10 -21.61
C PHE A 369 2.15 11.19 -21.31
N GLY A 370 3.11 10.85 -20.45
CA GLY A 370 4.22 11.70 -20.10
C GLY A 370 5.25 11.89 -21.23
N ALA A 371 6.41 12.43 -20.87
CA ALA A 371 7.51 12.68 -21.80
C ALA A 371 8.86 12.42 -21.12
N SER A 372 9.94 12.29 -21.90
CA SER A 372 11.30 12.13 -21.38
C SER A 372 11.95 13.52 -21.26
N ALA A 373 12.11 13.99 -20.03
CA ALA A 373 12.81 15.22 -19.69
C ALA A 373 13.15 15.24 -18.18
N PRO A 374 13.98 16.17 -17.68
CA PRO A 374 14.16 16.36 -16.25
C PRO A 374 12.84 16.61 -15.53
N ALA A 375 12.69 16.03 -14.33
CA ALA A 375 11.44 16.09 -13.57
C ALA A 375 10.85 17.50 -13.42
N GLY A 376 11.68 18.50 -13.09
CA GLY A 376 11.24 19.89 -12.94
C GLY A 376 10.66 20.50 -14.22
N GLU A 377 11.23 20.16 -15.39
CA GLU A 377 10.70 20.58 -16.69
C GLU A 377 9.35 19.92 -16.98
N LEU A 378 9.23 18.62 -16.67
CA LEU A 378 7.97 17.88 -16.83
C LEU A 378 6.87 18.47 -15.96
N PHE A 379 7.13 18.69 -14.68
CA PHE A 379 6.13 19.30 -13.79
C PHE A 379 5.67 20.66 -14.32
N GLN A 380 6.58 21.51 -14.79
CA GLN A 380 6.21 22.79 -15.42
C GLN A 380 5.36 22.61 -16.68
N GLN A 381 5.77 21.74 -17.59
CA GLN A 381 5.09 21.49 -18.87
C GLN A 381 3.68 20.94 -18.68
N TYR A 382 3.48 20.10 -17.66
CA TYR A 382 2.17 19.51 -17.34
C TYR A 382 1.34 20.38 -16.37
N GLY A 383 1.80 21.62 -16.09
CA GLY A 383 1.01 22.60 -15.33
C GLY A 383 1.12 22.48 -13.81
N TYR A 384 2.09 21.76 -13.29
CA TYR A 384 2.34 21.68 -11.84
C TYR A 384 3.26 22.84 -11.42
N SER A 385 2.70 24.03 -11.39
CA SER A 385 3.34 25.26 -10.92
C SER A 385 2.40 26.05 -10.03
N VAL A 386 2.94 26.84 -9.12
CA VAL A 386 2.16 27.72 -8.23
C VAL A 386 1.25 28.65 -9.03
N ASP A 387 1.77 29.26 -10.10
CA ASP A 387 0.99 30.17 -10.94
C ASP A 387 -0.23 29.48 -11.58
N ASN A 388 -0.06 28.24 -12.05
CA ASN A 388 -1.17 27.49 -12.65
C ASN A 388 -2.18 27.06 -11.61
N VAL A 389 -1.75 26.63 -10.41
CA VAL A 389 -2.66 26.29 -9.29
C VAL A 389 -3.47 27.52 -8.90
N VAL A 390 -2.82 28.68 -8.74
CA VAL A 390 -3.50 29.96 -8.41
C VAL A 390 -4.46 30.37 -9.52
N ALA A 391 -4.10 30.18 -10.79
CA ALA A 391 -4.98 30.50 -11.92
C ALA A 391 -6.21 29.57 -11.98
N ALA A 392 -6.02 28.26 -11.74
CA ALA A 392 -7.10 27.27 -11.72
C ALA A 392 -8.04 27.42 -10.51
N ALA A 393 -7.56 27.99 -9.42
CA ALA A 393 -8.28 28.25 -8.18
C ALA A 393 -9.20 29.48 -8.23
N ARG A 394 -9.05 30.33 -9.24
CA ARG A 394 -9.84 31.57 -9.48
C ARG A 394 -10.91 31.38 -10.53
#